data_9fa43d5e4364eed2c310c7f945089b97
#
_entry.id   9fa43d5e4364eed2c310c7f945089b97
#
_cell.length_a   1.000
_cell.length_b   1.000
_cell.length_c   1.000
_cell.angle_alpha   90.00
_cell.angle_beta   90.00
_cell.angle_gamma   90.00
#
_symmetry.space_group_name_H-M   'P 1'
#
loop_
_entity.id
_entity.type
_entity.pdbx_description
1 polymer ?
#
loop_
_entity_poly.entity_id
_entity_poly.type
_entity_poly.pdbx_seq_one_letter_code
_entity_poly.pdbx_strand_id
1 'polypeptide(L)'
;DTDVQSALQFAFYEARERELTQRIEEAEARLARRGLVEESAAYRQRSREALDAALLERFERERPSRLSPCERLNRQTDILLRTYPVVASTCFSIRNNLAQDVMLDWVIIDEASQVLLPQGMAALSKARNAVIVGDAKQLGPIFQGWDESKQAPAEERFDVRKVSLLDSVKMMAESAQMPSTLLKEHY
;
A
#
# COMPACT_ATOMS: atom_id res chain seq x y z
N ASP A 1 37.33 22.29 23.09
CA ASP A 1 36.88 20.93 22.68
C ASP A 1 35.65 20.96 21.77
N THR A 2 34.70 21.86 21.98
CA THR A 2 33.46 21.95 21.17
C THR A 2 33.74 22.35 19.71
N ASP A 3 34.71 23.24 19.48
CA ASP A 3 35.10 23.70 18.14
C ASP A 3 35.76 22.59 17.31
N VAL A 4 36.57 21.75 17.94
CA VAL A 4 37.23 20.62 17.26
C VAL A 4 36.20 19.56 16.89
N GLN A 5 35.23 19.30 17.76
CA GLN A 5 34.15 18.35 17.50
C GLN A 5 33.25 18.81 16.35
N SER A 6 32.90 20.09 16.32
CA SER A 6 32.10 20.68 15.24
C SER A 6 32.85 20.63 13.90
N ALA A 7 34.16 20.94 13.90
CA ALA A 7 35.00 20.88 12.71
C ALA A 7 35.12 19.44 12.17
N LEU A 8 35.27 18.45 13.07
CA LEU A 8 35.31 17.04 12.67
C LEU A 8 33.98 16.55 12.11
N GLN A 9 32.86 16.97 12.71
CA GLN A 9 31.53 16.66 12.19
C GLN A 9 31.32 17.26 10.79
N PHE A 10 31.69 18.52 10.60
CA PHE A 10 31.59 19.18 9.30
C PHE A 10 32.42 18.46 8.24
N ALA A 11 33.69 18.17 8.53
CA ALA A 11 34.56 17.44 7.63
C ALA A 11 34.05 16.03 7.31
N PHE A 12 33.44 15.35 8.28
CA PHE A 12 32.80 14.04 8.06
C PHE A 12 31.63 14.15 7.10
N TYR A 13 30.72 15.13 7.29
CA TYR A 13 29.56 15.30 6.41
C TYR A 13 29.97 15.71 4.99
N GLU A 14 30.96 16.60 4.84
CA GLU A 14 31.49 16.94 3.51
C GLU A 14 32.10 15.72 2.81
N ALA A 15 32.87 14.92 3.51
CA ALA A 15 33.47 13.70 2.94
C ALA A 15 32.38 12.70 2.54
N ARG A 16 31.33 12.55 3.38
CA ARG A 16 30.22 11.66 3.12
C ARG A 16 29.35 12.10 1.95
N GLU A 17 29.11 13.41 1.83
CA GLU A 17 28.41 14.00 0.68
C GLU A 17 29.13 13.71 -0.63
N ARG A 18 30.44 13.94 -0.66
CA ARG A 18 31.26 13.63 -1.85
C ARG A 18 31.22 12.15 -2.22
N GLU A 19 31.35 11.27 -1.23
CA GLU A 19 31.25 9.82 -1.45
C GLU A 19 29.88 9.43 -2.03
N LEU A 20 28.80 9.97 -1.46
CA LEU A 20 27.44 9.67 -1.92
C LEU A 20 27.19 10.22 -3.33
N THR A 21 27.64 11.43 -3.62
CA THR A 21 27.53 12.03 -4.95
C THR A 21 28.25 11.18 -6.01
N GLN A 22 29.48 10.77 -5.73
CA GLN A 22 30.22 9.89 -6.64
C GLN A 22 29.48 8.55 -6.86
N ARG A 23 28.93 7.94 -5.82
CA ARG A 23 28.16 6.69 -5.94
C ARG A 23 26.89 6.85 -6.75
N ILE A 24 26.21 8.00 -6.65
CA ILE A 24 25.04 8.33 -7.47
C ILE A 24 25.47 8.45 -8.94
N GLU A 25 26.51 9.23 -9.25
CA GLU A 25 27.02 9.40 -10.62
C GLU A 25 27.42 8.05 -11.26
N GLU A 26 28.12 7.20 -10.50
CA GLU A 26 28.49 5.86 -10.96
C GLU A 26 27.27 4.95 -11.21
N ALA A 27 26.23 5.06 -10.38
CA ALA A 27 24.99 4.32 -10.54
C ALA A 27 24.21 4.81 -11.77
N GLU A 28 24.07 6.11 -11.94
CA GLU A 28 23.43 6.73 -13.11
C GLU A 28 24.16 6.37 -14.41
N ALA A 29 25.49 6.43 -14.41
CA ALA A 29 26.28 6.01 -15.55
C ALA A 29 26.13 4.52 -15.89
N ARG A 30 25.91 3.66 -14.90
CA ARG A 30 25.62 2.23 -15.12
C ARG A 30 24.23 2.03 -15.71
N LEU A 31 23.22 2.76 -15.22
CA LEU A 31 21.85 2.70 -15.72
C LEU A 31 21.79 3.21 -17.17
N ALA A 32 22.44 4.34 -17.45
CA ALA A 32 22.52 4.89 -18.81
C ALA A 32 23.19 3.91 -19.81
N ARG A 33 24.32 3.28 -19.42
CA ARG A 33 24.99 2.28 -20.27
C ARG A 33 24.13 1.05 -20.58
N ARG A 34 23.17 0.72 -19.74
CA ARG A 34 22.24 -0.41 -19.96
C ARG A 34 20.98 -0.01 -20.75
N GLY A 35 20.84 1.26 -21.13
CA GLY A 35 19.63 1.76 -21.81
C GLY A 35 18.36 1.71 -20.98
N LEU A 36 18.46 1.49 -19.65
CA LEU A 36 17.30 1.31 -18.79
C LEU A 36 16.44 2.57 -18.65
N VAL A 37 17.05 3.75 -18.82
CA VAL A 37 16.33 5.03 -18.77
C VAL A 37 15.40 5.15 -19.97
N GLU A 38 15.92 4.88 -21.18
CA GLU A 38 15.17 4.91 -22.42
C GLU A 38 14.09 3.82 -22.47
N GLU A 39 14.44 2.60 -22.06
CA GLU A 39 13.48 1.49 -21.98
C GLU A 39 12.36 1.77 -20.97
N SER A 40 12.69 2.33 -19.81
CA SER A 40 11.70 2.73 -18.80
C SER A 40 10.80 3.85 -19.31
N ALA A 41 11.32 4.82 -20.04
CA ALA A 41 10.52 5.88 -20.66
C ALA A 41 9.59 5.32 -21.74
N ALA A 42 10.11 4.45 -22.61
CA ALA A 42 9.31 3.79 -23.65
C ALA A 42 8.22 2.89 -23.05
N TYR A 43 8.54 2.16 -21.98
CA TYR A 43 7.56 1.35 -21.25
C TYR A 43 6.44 2.21 -20.65
N ARG A 44 6.79 3.31 -19.97
CA ARG A 44 5.80 4.24 -19.40
C ARG A 44 4.90 4.85 -20.46
N GLN A 45 5.46 5.21 -21.61
CA GLN A 45 4.68 5.75 -22.71
C GLN A 45 3.71 4.71 -23.27
N ARG A 46 4.18 3.50 -23.59
CA ARG A 46 3.32 2.41 -24.09
C ARG A 46 2.25 2.00 -23.09
N SER A 47 2.57 1.97 -21.79
CA SER A 47 1.60 1.69 -20.74
C SER A 47 0.51 2.76 -20.66
N ARG A 48 0.87 4.04 -20.84
CA ARG A 48 -0.10 5.14 -20.88
C ARG A 48 -0.99 5.04 -22.12
N GLU A 49 -0.42 4.84 -23.29
CA GLU A 49 -1.17 4.65 -24.54
C GLU A 49 -2.16 3.47 -24.47
N ALA A 50 -1.71 2.36 -23.89
CA ALA A 50 -2.57 1.19 -23.67
C ALA A 50 -3.71 1.48 -22.68
N LEU A 51 -3.42 2.22 -21.60
CA LEU A 51 -4.43 2.65 -20.63
C LEU A 51 -5.45 3.59 -21.28
N ASP A 52 -4.98 4.60 -22.00
CA ASP A 52 -5.84 5.58 -22.68
C ASP A 52 -6.75 4.88 -23.69
N ALA A 53 -6.22 3.95 -24.47
CA ALA A 53 -7.01 3.16 -25.41
C ALA A 53 -8.09 2.31 -24.71
N ALA A 54 -7.73 1.64 -23.61
CA ALA A 54 -8.67 0.85 -22.83
C ALA A 54 -9.76 1.70 -22.17
N LEU A 55 -9.40 2.88 -21.67
CA LEU A 55 -10.36 3.83 -21.10
C LEU A 55 -11.32 4.37 -22.17
N LEU A 56 -10.81 4.77 -23.36
CA LEU A 56 -11.63 5.24 -24.45
C LEU A 56 -12.63 4.17 -24.91
N GLU A 57 -12.16 2.94 -25.14
CA GLU A 57 -13.03 1.81 -25.52
C GLU A 57 -14.12 1.57 -24.46
N ARG A 58 -13.78 1.65 -23.19
CA ARG A 58 -14.74 1.49 -22.10
C ARG A 58 -15.78 2.61 -22.07
N PHE A 59 -15.35 3.89 -22.20
CA PHE A 59 -16.25 5.04 -22.16
C PHE A 59 -17.09 5.18 -23.42
N GLU A 60 -16.65 4.71 -24.56
CA GLU A 60 -17.46 4.65 -25.79
C GLU A 60 -18.58 3.62 -25.69
N ARG A 61 -18.32 2.47 -25.08
CA ARG A 61 -19.30 1.40 -24.89
C ARG A 61 -20.30 1.69 -23.78
N GLU A 62 -19.84 2.27 -22.67
CA GLU A 62 -20.67 2.53 -21.50
C GLU A 62 -20.49 4.00 -21.06
N ARG A 63 -21.41 4.87 -21.49
CA ARG A 63 -21.44 6.23 -20.91
C ARG A 63 -21.80 6.12 -19.42
N PRO A 64 -20.89 6.48 -18.50
CA PRO A 64 -21.16 6.36 -17.09
C PRO A 64 -22.31 7.28 -16.69
N SER A 65 -23.27 6.75 -15.95
CA SER A 65 -24.27 7.55 -15.25
C SER A 65 -23.57 8.45 -14.24
N ARG A 66 -24.04 9.68 -14.06
CA ARG A 66 -23.44 10.58 -13.07
C ARG A 66 -23.81 10.14 -11.66
N LEU A 67 -22.83 10.16 -10.75
CA LEU A 67 -23.09 10.00 -9.33
C LEU A 67 -23.96 11.15 -8.82
N SER A 68 -24.99 10.85 -8.04
CA SER A 68 -25.83 11.85 -7.40
C SER A 68 -25.15 12.36 -6.12
N PRO A 69 -24.90 13.68 -5.98
CA PRO A 69 -24.31 14.23 -4.75
C PRO A 69 -25.20 14.07 -3.51
N CYS A 70 -26.51 13.88 -3.72
CA CYS A 70 -27.50 13.78 -2.64
C CYS A 70 -27.69 12.34 -2.14
N GLU A 71 -27.08 11.35 -2.79
CA GLU A 71 -27.26 9.95 -2.46
C GLU A 71 -25.96 9.34 -1.92
N ARG A 72 -26.09 8.42 -0.95
CA ARG A 72 -24.94 7.75 -0.34
C ARG A 72 -24.21 6.86 -1.37
N LEU A 73 -22.89 6.84 -1.33
CA LEU A 73 -22.04 6.05 -2.25
C LEU A 73 -22.40 4.58 -2.28
N ASN A 74 -22.75 3.98 -1.13
CA ASN A 74 -23.11 2.58 -1.06
C ASN A 74 -24.41 2.21 -1.82
N ARG A 75 -25.26 3.20 -2.12
CA ARG A 75 -26.44 3.00 -2.97
C ARG A 75 -26.16 3.17 -4.46
N GLN A 76 -25.02 3.76 -4.78
CA GLN A 76 -24.58 4.05 -6.15
C GLN A 76 -23.31 3.26 -6.51
N THR A 77 -23.04 2.16 -5.79
CA THR A 77 -21.78 1.41 -5.95
C THR A 77 -21.56 0.93 -7.37
N ASP A 78 -22.60 0.48 -8.09
CA ASP A 78 -22.49 0.07 -9.49
C ASP A 78 -22.04 1.20 -10.40
N ILE A 79 -22.64 2.38 -10.23
CA ILE A 79 -22.26 3.58 -10.99
C ILE A 79 -20.84 3.99 -10.63
N LEU A 80 -20.50 3.96 -9.32
CA LEU A 80 -19.16 4.28 -8.82
C LEU A 80 -18.11 3.38 -9.46
N LEU A 81 -18.28 2.06 -9.40
CA LEU A 81 -17.28 1.10 -9.87
C LEU A 81 -17.20 1.02 -11.40
N ARG A 82 -18.30 1.30 -12.11
CA ARG A 82 -18.28 1.43 -13.56
C ARG A 82 -17.50 2.67 -14.01
N THR A 83 -17.61 3.76 -13.25
CA THR A 83 -16.93 5.02 -13.58
C THR A 83 -15.49 5.02 -13.06
N TYR A 84 -15.29 4.54 -11.83
CA TYR A 84 -14.01 4.54 -11.13
C TYR A 84 -13.68 3.11 -10.69
N PRO A 85 -12.96 2.32 -11.51
CA PRO A 85 -12.62 0.92 -11.20
C PRO A 85 -11.63 0.79 -10.04
N VAL A 86 -10.94 1.87 -9.68
CA VAL A 86 -10.06 1.94 -8.52
C VAL A 86 -10.63 2.94 -7.52
N VAL A 87 -10.85 2.47 -6.30
CA VAL A 87 -11.39 3.28 -5.20
C VAL A 87 -10.40 3.28 -4.05
N ALA A 88 -9.94 4.47 -3.66
CA ALA A 88 -9.13 4.66 -2.47
C ALA A 88 -10.01 4.97 -1.26
N SER A 89 -9.74 4.31 -0.13
CA SER A 89 -10.49 4.48 1.12
C SER A 89 -9.64 4.03 2.31
N THR A 90 -10.02 4.43 3.51
CA THR A 90 -9.46 3.80 4.71
C THR A 90 -10.08 2.42 4.93
N CYS A 91 -9.37 1.51 5.59
CA CYS A 91 -9.88 0.19 5.96
C CYS A 91 -11.17 0.27 6.78
N PHE A 92 -11.33 1.33 7.57
CA PHE A 92 -12.54 1.57 8.37
C PHE A 92 -13.75 1.97 7.51
N SER A 93 -13.55 2.79 6.49
CA SER A 93 -14.64 3.41 5.72
C SER A 93 -15.13 2.56 4.56
N ILE A 94 -14.28 1.71 3.99
CA ILE A 94 -14.58 0.97 2.75
C ILE A 94 -15.87 0.16 2.83
N ARG A 95 -16.11 -0.48 3.99
CA ARG A 95 -17.30 -1.30 4.20
C ARG A 95 -18.61 -0.51 4.15
N ASN A 96 -18.57 0.75 4.60
CA ASN A 96 -19.74 1.62 4.65
C ASN A 96 -19.97 2.37 3.35
N ASN A 97 -18.92 2.53 2.54
CA ASN A 97 -18.94 3.28 1.29
C ASN A 97 -19.34 2.43 0.08
N LEU A 98 -19.22 1.12 0.16
CA LEU A 98 -19.64 0.19 -0.89
C LEU A 98 -20.90 -0.58 -0.44
N ALA A 99 -21.71 -1.01 -1.40
CA ALA A 99 -22.86 -1.87 -1.13
C ALA A 99 -22.40 -3.18 -0.47
N GLN A 100 -23.29 -3.79 0.34
CA GLN A 100 -22.91 -4.95 1.16
C GLN A 100 -22.59 -6.20 0.33
N ASP A 101 -23.27 -6.37 -0.77
CA ASP A 101 -23.17 -7.49 -1.72
C ASP A 101 -22.03 -7.35 -2.74
N VAL A 102 -21.39 -6.18 -2.79
CA VAL A 102 -20.28 -5.94 -3.73
C VAL A 102 -19.01 -6.63 -3.26
N MET A 103 -18.40 -7.38 -4.18
CA MET A 103 -17.11 -8.03 -4.04
C MET A 103 -16.15 -7.49 -5.10
N LEU A 104 -15.08 -6.84 -4.67
CA LEU A 104 -14.01 -6.34 -5.53
C LEU A 104 -13.12 -7.51 -5.97
N ASP A 105 -12.43 -7.36 -7.08
CA ASP A 105 -11.44 -8.36 -7.52
C ASP A 105 -10.21 -8.34 -6.63
N TRP A 106 -9.75 -7.14 -6.26
CA TRP A 106 -8.54 -6.94 -5.47
C TRP A 106 -8.72 -5.87 -4.40
N VAL A 107 -8.09 -6.09 -3.26
CA VAL A 107 -7.79 -5.06 -2.26
C VAL A 107 -6.28 -4.97 -2.06
N ILE A 108 -5.77 -3.75 -2.05
CA ILE A 108 -4.37 -3.47 -1.71
C ILE A 108 -4.40 -2.67 -0.41
N ILE A 109 -3.80 -3.21 0.64
CA ILE A 109 -3.71 -2.54 1.94
C ILE A 109 -2.25 -2.18 2.16
N ASP A 110 -1.98 -0.89 2.12
CA ASP A 110 -0.67 -0.33 2.45
C ASP A 110 -0.58 0.03 3.93
N GLU A 111 0.64 0.11 4.47
CA GLU A 111 0.91 0.36 5.89
C GLU A 111 0.16 -0.59 6.84
N ALA A 112 0.06 -1.86 6.45
CA ALA A 112 -0.72 -2.86 7.18
C ALA A 112 -0.18 -3.14 8.60
N SER A 113 1.05 -2.74 8.91
CA SER A 113 1.62 -2.74 10.26
C SER A 113 0.89 -1.79 11.21
N GLN A 114 0.26 -0.73 10.69
CA GLN A 114 -0.49 0.26 11.45
C GLN A 114 -2.00 -0.01 11.49
N VAL A 115 -2.47 -1.04 10.79
CA VAL A 115 -3.90 -1.37 10.68
C VAL A 115 -4.29 -2.34 11.80
N LEU A 116 -5.32 -1.97 12.57
CA LEU A 116 -5.95 -2.88 13.54
C LEU A 116 -6.60 -4.07 12.83
N LEU A 117 -6.43 -5.26 13.36
CA LEU A 117 -6.95 -6.49 12.75
C LEU A 117 -8.45 -6.42 12.38
N PRO A 118 -9.38 -5.94 13.22
CA PRO A 118 -10.79 -5.84 12.84
C PRO A 118 -11.06 -4.91 11.66
N GLN A 119 -10.29 -3.81 11.55
CA GLN A 119 -10.41 -2.87 10.43
C GLN A 119 -9.90 -3.49 9.13
N GLY A 120 -8.75 -4.17 9.19
CA GLY A 120 -8.20 -4.91 8.07
C GLY A 120 -9.13 -6.02 7.58
N MET A 121 -9.71 -6.79 8.50
CA MET A 121 -10.67 -7.84 8.17
C MET A 121 -11.93 -7.28 7.49
N ALA A 122 -12.40 -6.09 7.91
CA ALA A 122 -13.52 -5.42 7.26
C ALA A 122 -13.21 -5.04 5.80
N ALA A 123 -11.98 -4.60 5.52
CA ALA A 123 -11.53 -4.32 4.16
C ALA A 123 -11.34 -5.61 3.34
N LEU A 124 -10.69 -6.62 3.91
CA LEU A 124 -10.46 -7.91 3.26
C LEU A 124 -11.77 -8.61 2.88
N SER A 125 -12.83 -8.45 3.70
CA SER A 125 -14.15 -9.03 3.41
C SER A 125 -14.83 -8.48 2.15
N LYS A 126 -14.25 -7.44 1.52
CA LYS A 126 -14.78 -6.80 0.33
C LYS A 126 -14.07 -7.19 -0.97
N ALA A 127 -13.08 -8.11 -0.92
CA ALA A 127 -12.35 -8.50 -2.11
C ALA A 127 -12.06 -10.00 -2.16
N ARG A 128 -11.87 -10.50 -3.37
CA ARG A 128 -11.51 -11.91 -3.65
C ARG A 128 -10.03 -12.17 -3.45
N ASN A 129 -9.20 -11.18 -3.77
CA ASN A 129 -7.75 -11.25 -3.68
C ASN A 129 -7.24 -10.08 -2.87
N ALA A 130 -6.12 -10.27 -2.18
CA ALA A 130 -5.52 -9.23 -1.35
C ALA A 130 -4.02 -9.12 -1.57
N VAL A 131 -3.51 -7.88 -1.57
CA VAL A 131 -2.10 -7.57 -1.46
C VAL A 131 -1.92 -6.78 -0.17
N ILE A 132 -1.10 -7.30 0.74
CA ILE A 132 -0.84 -6.68 2.04
C ILE A 132 0.59 -6.18 2.04
N VAL A 133 0.75 -4.87 2.18
CA VAL A 133 2.04 -4.17 2.19
C VAL A 133 2.24 -3.54 3.56
N GLY A 134 3.45 -3.63 4.10
CA GLY A 134 3.78 -3.01 5.37
C GLY A 134 5.18 -3.37 5.84
N ASP A 135 5.67 -2.63 6.82
CA ASP A 135 6.97 -2.82 7.44
C ASP A 135 6.79 -3.17 8.92
N ALA A 136 7.19 -4.39 9.31
CA ALA A 136 7.12 -4.85 10.70
C ALA A 136 8.11 -4.15 11.65
N LYS A 137 9.04 -3.35 11.12
CA LYS A 137 9.96 -2.54 11.92
C LYS A 137 9.40 -1.15 12.24
N GLN A 138 8.32 -0.75 11.58
CA GLN A 138 7.62 0.48 11.89
C GLN A 138 6.72 0.32 13.12
N LEU A 139 6.27 1.46 13.68
CA LEU A 139 5.36 1.46 14.82
C LEU A 139 4.06 0.73 14.47
N GLY A 140 3.65 -0.17 15.35
CA GLY A 140 2.36 -0.85 15.24
C GLY A 140 1.15 0.03 15.54
N PRO A 141 -0.06 -0.48 15.40
CA PRO A 141 -1.27 0.25 15.71
C PRO A 141 -1.38 0.50 17.22
N ILE A 142 -2.07 1.57 17.59
CA ILE A 142 -2.34 1.88 19.01
C ILE A 142 -3.51 1.00 19.45
N PHE A 143 -3.24 0.06 20.35
CA PHE A 143 -4.24 -0.82 20.94
C PHE A 143 -4.88 -0.14 22.14
N GLN A 144 -6.06 0.46 21.97
CA GLN A 144 -6.79 1.14 23.04
C GLN A 144 -8.23 0.60 23.19
N GLY A 145 -8.76 0.66 24.40
CA GLY A 145 -10.16 0.40 24.68
C GLY A 145 -10.57 -1.07 24.69
N TRP A 146 -9.61 -1.99 24.80
CA TRP A 146 -9.91 -3.41 24.92
C TRP A 146 -10.08 -3.77 26.40
N ASP A 147 -11.15 -4.54 26.65
CA ASP A 147 -11.47 -5.07 27.97
C ASP A 147 -10.53 -6.26 28.28
N GLU A 148 -9.59 -6.05 29.17
CA GLU A 148 -8.60 -7.08 29.58
C GLU A 148 -9.25 -8.28 30.28
N SER A 149 -10.48 -8.13 30.77
CA SER A 149 -11.22 -9.23 31.40
C SER A 149 -11.70 -10.27 30.40
N LYS A 150 -11.74 -9.96 29.11
CA LYS A 150 -12.13 -10.89 28.06
C LYS A 150 -11.04 -11.89 27.78
N GLN A 151 -11.43 -13.15 27.67
CA GLN A 151 -10.53 -14.24 27.35
C GLN A 151 -9.78 -13.99 26.03
N ALA A 152 -8.48 -14.26 26.02
CA ALA A 152 -7.68 -14.20 24.81
C ALA A 152 -8.16 -15.26 23.80
N PRO A 153 -8.10 -14.99 22.49
CA PRO A 153 -8.38 -16.00 21.48
C PRO A 153 -7.41 -17.17 21.61
N ALA A 154 -7.84 -18.36 21.21
CA ALA A 154 -7.03 -19.58 21.28
C ALA A 154 -5.75 -19.49 20.41
N GLU A 155 -5.81 -18.71 19.35
CA GLU A 155 -4.69 -18.51 18.43
C GLU A 155 -4.20 -17.05 18.49
N GLU A 156 -2.90 -16.87 18.76
CA GLU A 156 -2.27 -15.55 18.91
C GLU A 156 -2.46 -14.65 17.68
N ARG A 157 -2.46 -15.22 16.48
CA ARG A 157 -2.67 -14.47 15.23
C ARG A 157 -4.02 -13.74 15.15
N PHE A 158 -4.96 -14.08 15.99
CA PHE A 158 -6.27 -13.41 16.07
C PHE A 158 -6.41 -12.54 17.33
N ASP A 159 -5.36 -12.36 18.11
CA ASP A 159 -5.42 -11.48 19.28
C ASP A 159 -5.38 -10.01 18.87
N VAL A 160 -6.56 -9.45 18.66
CA VAL A 160 -6.79 -8.05 18.27
C VAL A 160 -6.18 -7.01 19.22
N ARG A 161 -5.69 -7.44 20.40
CA ARG A 161 -5.07 -6.58 21.42
C ARG A 161 -3.56 -6.50 21.25
N LYS A 162 -2.96 -7.39 20.45
CA LYS A 162 -1.51 -7.56 20.36
C LYS A 162 -0.97 -7.52 18.95
N VAL A 163 -1.79 -7.95 17.97
CA VAL A 163 -1.31 -8.11 16.60
C VAL A 163 -1.95 -7.11 15.65
N SER A 164 -1.14 -6.56 14.77
CA SER A 164 -1.60 -5.79 13.62
C SER A 164 -2.15 -6.71 12.53
N LEU A 165 -2.76 -6.12 11.50
CA LEU A 165 -3.13 -6.87 10.31
C LEU A 165 -1.93 -7.57 9.68
N LEU A 166 -0.78 -6.86 9.57
CA LEU A 166 0.44 -7.42 8.98
C LEU A 166 0.97 -8.61 9.78
N ASP A 167 1.01 -8.52 11.12
CA ASP A 167 1.49 -9.60 11.97
C ASP A 167 0.61 -10.83 11.83
N SER A 168 -0.72 -10.65 11.87
CA SER A 168 -1.68 -11.73 11.67
C SER A 168 -1.50 -12.42 10.32
N VAL A 169 -1.37 -11.64 9.24
CA VAL A 169 -1.17 -12.18 7.88
C VAL A 169 0.17 -12.89 7.76
N LYS A 170 1.26 -12.39 8.37
CA LYS A 170 2.56 -13.07 8.38
C LYS A 170 2.48 -14.44 9.06
N MET A 171 1.87 -14.51 10.24
CA MET A 171 1.68 -15.79 10.95
C MET A 171 0.86 -16.79 10.11
N MET A 172 -0.15 -16.31 9.38
CA MET A 172 -0.93 -17.16 8.46
C MET A 172 -0.11 -17.57 7.23
N ALA A 173 0.68 -16.65 6.66
CA ALA A 173 1.47 -16.91 5.47
C ALA A 173 2.53 -17.98 5.71
N GLU A 174 3.20 -17.95 6.86
CA GLU A 174 4.17 -18.96 7.27
C GLU A 174 3.54 -20.35 7.36
N SER A 175 2.34 -20.45 7.93
CA SER A 175 1.62 -21.72 8.07
C SER A 175 1.04 -22.25 6.76
N ALA A 176 0.64 -21.37 5.85
CA ALA A 176 -0.04 -21.70 4.60
C ALA A 176 0.86 -21.64 3.35
N GLN A 177 2.16 -21.39 3.51
CA GLN A 177 3.13 -21.20 2.42
C GLN A 177 2.66 -20.16 1.38
N MET A 178 2.09 -19.05 1.85
CA MET A 178 1.63 -17.98 0.97
C MET A 178 2.82 -17.21 0.37
N PRO A 179 2.70 -16.71 -0.87
CA PRO A 179 3.78 -15.95 -1.49
C PRO A 179 4.07 -14.67 -0.70
N SER A 180 5.33 -14.44 -0.40
CA SER A 180 5.82 -13.24 0.27
C SER A 180 7.03 -12.70 -0.46
N THR A 181 7.10 -11.38 -0.63
CA THR A 181 8.21 -10.69 -1.29
C THR A 181 8.74 -9.59 -0.39
N LEU A 182 10.04 -9.60 -0.14
CA LEU A 182 10.74 -8.52 0.56
C LEU A 182 11.16 -7.46 -0.46
N LEU A 183 10.65 -6.25 -0.31
CA LEU A 183 11.14 -5.09 -1.05
C LEU A 183 12.51 -4.69 -0.49
N LYS A 184 13.53 -4.64 -1.34
CA LYS A 184 14.92 -4.39 -0.93
C LYS A 184 15.35 -2.94 -1.07
N GLU A 185 14.55 -2.12 -1.74
CA GLU A 185 14.86 -0.71 -1.97
C GLU A 185 14.08 0.14 -0.96
N HIS A 186 14.82 1.00 -0.27
CA HIS A 186 14.31 2.02 0.63
C HIS A 186 14.55 3.38 -0.02
N TYR A 187 13.53 4.19 -0.07
CA TYR A 187 13.62 5.58 -0.53
C TYR A 187 13.74 6.49 0.69
#